data_efe83400b2efcc9a3e4aceeeb133d76c
#
_entry.id   efe83400b2efcc9a3e4aceeeb133d76c
#
_cell.length_a   1.000
_cell.length_b   1.000
_cell.length_c   1.000
_cell.angle_alpha   90.00
_cell.angle_beta   90.00
_cell.angle_gamma   90.00
#
_symmetry.space_group_name_H-M   'P 1'
#
loop_
_entity.id
_entity.type
_entity.pdbx_description
1 polymer ?
#
loop_
_entity_poly.entity_id
_entity_poly.type
_entity_poly.pdbx_seq_one_letter_code
_entity_poly.pdbx_strand_id
1 'polypeptide(L)'
;MIKSFFTEDDVKSLDTMLEKAADAGKKVSMDVANGWYLYSFYAGAGLNLSLADDGVNTVCNWNEAPGADVTQAVIDICKNPGFIALKDEEFTGKLKDGTLVAGVNGTWRANDAAEVWGDNYAACKLPTYTLNGEQVQMASFSGFKLIGVNPHSSNVGAAMLLADYVTNEENETLRFQQRAQGPSNTNALAAASSPALTAVVAQSEYANLQRVGGNYWASAETLGQICVNGNPDGKDPQTLIEDAVAGITAPVTQ
;
A
#
# COMPACT_ATOMS: atom_id res chain seq x y z
N MET A 1 11.08 -1.62 -8.67
CA MET A 1 12.17 -2.61 -8.54
C MET A 1 13.12 -2.55 -9.71
N ILE A 2 14.34 -3.07 -9.53
CA ILE A 2 15.38 -3.14 -10.55
C ILE A 2 15.30 -4.49 -11.29
N LYS A 3 15.04 -4.48 -12.60
CA LYS A 3 14.95 -5.71 -13.43
C LYS A 3 16.21 -6.57 -13.43
N SER A 4 17.38 -5.93 -13.46
CA SER A 4 18.66 -6.66 -13.48
C SER A 4 19.03 -7.26 -12.11
N PHE A 5 18.31 -6.93 -11.04
CA PHE A 5 18.55 -7.44 -9.70
C PHE A 5 17.66 -8.63 -9.36
N PHE A 6 16.40 -8.60 -9.82
CA PHE A 6 15.41 -9.63 -9.54
C PHE A 6 14.94 -10.31 -10.83
N THR A 7 14.77 -11.63 -10.79
CA THR A 7 14.04 -12.38 -11.80
C THR A 7 12.52 -12.24 -11.61
N GLU A 8 11.75 -12.68 -12.61
CA GLU A 8 10.28 -12.72 -12.51
C GLU A 8 9.78 -13.66 -11.39
N ASP A 9 10.55 -14.70 -11.06
CA ASP A 9 10.21 -15.61 -9.96
C ASP A 9 10.54 -14.99 -8.60
N ASP A 10 11.64 -14.28 -8.47
CA ASP A 10 12.05 -13.64 -7.22
C ASP A 10 10.98 -12.66 -6.70
N VAL A 11 10.37 -11.89 -7.60
CA VAL A 11 9.41 -10.84 -7.23
C VAL A 11 8.02 -11.39 -6.86
N LYS A 12 7.83 -12.68 -6.93
CA LYS A 12 6.59 -13.34 -6.48
C LYS A 12 6.53 -13.47 -4.96
N SER A 13 7.68 -13.55 -4.28
CA SER A 13 7.79 -13.70 -2.83
C SER A 13 8.61 -12.58 -2.19
N LEU A 14 8.03 -11.92 -1.19
CA LEU A 14 8.71 -10.91 -0.40
C LEU A 14 9.93 -11.51 0.32
N ASP A 15 9.79 -12.73 0.85
CA ASP A 15 10.88 -13.42 1.55
C ASP A 15 12.11 -13.57 0.64
N THR A 16 11.91 -14.05 -0.59
CA THR A 16 12.99 -14.17 -1.59
C THR A 16 13.60 -12.82 -1.94
N MET A 17 12.77 -11.79 -2.09
CA MET A 17 13.26 -10.43 -2.37
C MET A 17 14.13 -9.91 -1.22
N LEU A 18 13.71 -10.14 0.02
CA LEU A 18 14.44 -9.71 1.22
C LEU A 18 15.77 -10.45 1.38
N GLU A 19 15.80 -11.77 1.18
CA GLU A 19 17.02 -12.57 1.22
C GLU A 19 18.05 -12.05 0.21
N LYS A 20 17.65 -11.90 -1.06
CA LYS A 20 18.54 -11.38 -2.10
C LYS A 20 19.02 -9.96 -1.83
N ALA A 21 18.16 -9.10 -1.30
CA ALA A 21 18.55 -7.74 -0.93
C ALA A 21 19.58 -7.76 0.22
N ALA A 22 19.34 -8.58 1.26
CA ALA A 22 20.25 -8.75 2.39
C ALA A 22 21.64 -9.24 1.95
N ASP A 23 21.69 -10.28 1.11
CA ASP A 23 22.94 -10.85 0.58
C ASP A 23 23.79 -9.82 -0.20
N ALA A 24 23.11 -8.89 -0.86
CA ALA A 24 23.75 -7.81 -1.62
C ALA A 24 24.02 -6.54 -0.78
N GLY A 25 23.69 -6.53 0.52
CA GLY A 25 23.76 -5.33 1.35
C GLY A 25 22.81 -4.21 0.89
N LYS A 26 21.70 -4.59 0.26
CA LYS A 26 20.64 -3.71 -0.26
C LYS A 26 19.34 -3.87 0.53
N LYS A 27 18.33 -3.07 0.17
CA LYS A 27 17.07 -3.05 0.88
C LYS A 27 15.86 -3.11 -0.07
N VAL A 28 14.80 -3.75 0.42
CA VAL A 28 13.43 -3.60 -0.05
C VAL A 28 12.66 -2.75 0.97
N SER A 29 11.92 -1.75 0.54
CA SER A 29 11.21 -0.83 1.44
C SER A 29 9.70 -1.00 1.41
N MET A 30 9.08 -0.73 2.55
CA MET A 30 7.64 -0.58 2.70
C MET A 30 7.35 0.24 3.97
N ASP A 31 6.39 1.17 3.91
CA ASP A 31 5.96 1.96 5.09
C ASP A 31 4.97 1.17 5.95
N VAL A 32 5.46 0.14 6.64
CA VAL A 32 4.63 -0.75 7.49
C VAL A 32 3.96 0.01 8.64
N ALA A 33 4.54 1.12 9.10
CA ALA A 33 3.92 1.95 10.12
C ALA A 33 2.69 2.71 9.62
N ASN A 34 2.43 2.71 8.31
CA ASN A 34 1.26 3.32 7.72
C ASN A 34 0.16 2.27 7.50
N GLY A 35 -1.02 2.49 8.06
CA GLY A 35 -2.16 1.59 7.97
C GLY A 35 -2.58 1.24 6.52
N TRP A 36 -2.26 2.10 5.53
CA TRP A 36 -2.50 1.80 4.12
C TRP A 36 -1.72 0.57 3.65
N TYR A 37 -0.47 0.43 4.08
CA TYR A 37 0.40 -0.69 3.71
C TYR A 37 0.27 -1.88 4.67
N LEU A 38 0.14 -1.62 5.98
CA LEU A 38 -0.04 -2.68 6.99
C LEU A 38 -1.26 -3.56 6.68
N TYR A 39 -2.34 -2.97 6.16
CA TYR A 39 -3.55 -3.66 5.72
C TYR A 39 -3.27 -4.86 4.82
N SER A 40 -2.26 -4.77 3.95
CA SER A 40 -1.98 -5.78 2.92
C SER A 40 -1.67 -7.16 3.47
N PHE A 41 -1.09 -7.25 4.65
CA PHE A 41 -0.77 -8.52 5.30
C PHE A 41 -2.03 -9.18 5.86
N TYR A 42 -2.82 -8.44 6.64
CA TYR A 42 -4.03 -8.96 7.29
C TYR A 42 -5.12 -9.31 6.28
N ALA A 43 -5.37 -8.44 5.33
CA ALA A 43 -6.37 -8.69 4.29
C ALA A 43 -5.94 -9.82 3.34
N GLY A 44 -4.64 -9.96 3.05
CA GLY A 44 -4.09 -11.10 2.34
C GLY A 44 -4.34 -12.43 3.03
N ALA A 45 -4.26 -12.44 4.36
CA ALA A 45 -4.58 -13.60 5.20
C ALA A 45 -6.10 -13.87 5.37
N GLY A 46 -6.95 -13.10 4.68
CA GLY A 46 -8.40 -13.27 4.71
C GLY A 46 -9.10 -12.59 5.89
N LEU A 47 -8.39 -11.76 6.66
CA LEU A 47 -8.97 -11.03 7.78
C LEU A 47 -9.71 -9.77 7.31
N ASN A 48 -10.87 -9.51 7.92
CA ASN A 48 -11.76 -8.44 7.53
C ASN A 48 -11.45 -7.12 8.23
N LEU A 49 -11.55 -6.06 7.44
CA LEU A 49 -11.58 -4.67 7.90
C LEU A 49 -12.57 -3.91 7.01
N SER A 50 -13.64 -3.40 7.56
CA SER A 50 -14.69 -2.73 6.81
C SER A 50 -15.39 -1.66 7.64
N LEU A 51 -16.14 -0.79 6.97
CA LEU A 51 -17.05 0.14 7.62
C LEU A 51 -18.29 -0.62 8.09
N ALA A 52 -18.75 -0.32 9.31
CA ALA A 52 -20.00 -0.86 9.83
C ALA A 52 -21.23 -0.30 9.07
N ASP A 53 -22.39 -0.90 9.28
CA ASP A 53 -23.66 -0.49 8.62
C ASP A 53 -24.09 0.94 8.97
N ASP A 54 -23.60 1.47 10.09
CA ASP A 54 -23.83 2.86 10.51
C ASP A 54 -23.07 3.90 9.67
N GLY A 55 -22.14 3.44 8.82
CA GLY A 55 -21.31 4.28 7.96
C GLY A 55 -20.25 5.11 8.69
N VAL A 56 -20.00 4.85 9.98
CA VAL A 56 -19.10 5.63 10.84
C VAL A 56 -18.05 4.75 11.52
N ASN A 57 -18.51 3.67 12.18
CA ASN A 57 -17.64 2.79 12.95
C ASN A 57 -16.96 1.74 12.05
N THR A 58 -15.86 1.18 12.53
CA THR A 58 -15.09 0.15 11.82
C THR A 58 -15.38 -1.22 12.42
N VAL A 59 -15.57 -2.22 11.55
CA VAL A 59 -15.58 -3.65 11.90
C VAL A 59 -14.22 -4.22 11.54
N CYS A 60 -13.61 -4.93 12.49
CA CYS A 60 -12.28 -5.52 12.33
C CYS A 60 -12.21 -6.84 13.11
N ASN A 61 -11.77 -7.90 12.48
CA ASN A 61 -11.54 -9.20 13.12
C ASN A 61 -10.07 -9.64 13.10
N TRP A 62 -9.14 -8.69 13.02
CA TRP A 62 -7.72 -9.00 12.94
C TRP A 62 -7.18 -9.71 14.19
N ASN A 63 -7.89 -9.66 15.31
CA ASN A 63 -7.58 -10.41 16.53
C ASN A 63 -8.04 -11.88 16.52
N GLU A 64 -8.76 -12.30 15.48
CA GLU A 64 -9.08 -13.70 15.24
C GLU A 64 -7.91 -14.40 14.52
N ALA A 65 -7.89 -15.75 14.52
CA ALA A 65 -6.89 -16.50 13.78
C ALA A 65 -7.01 -16.23 12.26
N PRO A 66 -5.88 -15.99 11.54
CA PRO A 66 -4.49 -16.09 11.97
C PRO A 66 -3.84 -14.73 12.37
N GLY A 67 -4.55 -13.77 12.91
CA GLY A 67 -4.08 -12.40 13.14
C GLY A 67 -2.81 -12.27 13.98
N ALA A 68 -2.66 -13.07 15.04
CA ALA A 68 -1.43 -13.11 15.82
C ALA A 68 -0.23 -13.60 14.99
N ASP A 69 -0.44 -14.62 14.14
CA ASP A 69 0.61 -15.14 13.25
C ASP A 69 1.00 -14.10 12.20
N VAL A 70 0.02 -13.35 11.65
CA VAL A 70 0.29 -12.23 10.75
C VAL A 70 1.11 -11.15 11.44
N THR A 71 0.75 -10.79 12.69
CA THR A 71 1.50 -9.80 13.49
C THR A 71 2.95 -10.24 13.68
N GLN A 72 3.17 -11.52 14.03
CA GLN A 72 4.52 -12.08 14.18
C GLN A 72 5.29 -12.06 12.85
N ALA A 73 4.66 -12.47 11.75
CA ALA A 73 5.28 -12.45 10.42
C ALA A 73 5.71 -11.02 10.02
N VAL A 74 4.89 -10.01 10.28
CA VAL A 74 5.24 -8.60 10.03
C VAL A 74 6.42 -8.14 10.89
N ILE A 75 6.47 -8.52 12.16
CA ILE A 75 7.61 -8.24 13.04
C ILE A 75 8.89 -8.87 12.48
N ASP A 76 8.83 -10.11 12.01
CA ASP A 76 9.99 -10.84 11.48
C ASP A 76 10.46 -10.25 10.14
N ILE A 77 9.54 -9.83 9.27
CA ILE A 77 9.85 -9.08 8.05
C ILE A 77 10.57 -7.77 8.39
N CYS A 78 10.09 -7.03 9.38
CA CYS A 78 10.72 -5.77 9.80
C CYS A 78 12.13 -5.97 10.39
N LYS A 79 12.40 -7.13 10.99
CA LYS A 79 13.73 -7.50 11.50
C LYS A 79 14.69 -8.01 10.42
N ASN A 80 14.19 -8.33 9.23
CA ASN A 80 15.04 -8.88 8.17
C ASN A 80 16.08 -7.84 7.72
N PRO A 81 17.39 -8.21 7.61
CA PRO A 81 18.43 -7.29 7.20
C PRO A 81 18.27 -6.76 5.77
N GLY A 82 17.46 -7.38 4.92
CA GLY A 82 17.08 -6.89 3.58
C GLY A 82 15.91 -5.92 3.59
N PHE A 83 15.24 -5.70 4.73
CA PHE A 83 14.09 -4.81 4.84
C PHE A 83 14.47 -3.43 5.37
N ILE A 84 13.69 -2.41 4.99
CA ILE A 84 13.71 -1.10 5.61
C ILE A 84 12.30 -0.47 5.59
N ALA A 85 11.82 -0.06 6.75
CA ALA A 85 10.62 0.77 6.82
C ALA A 85 10.97 2.20 6.42
N LEU A 86 10.31 2.73 5.38
CA LEU A 86 10.54 4.09 4.89
C LEU A 86 9.21 4.81 4.68
N LYS A 87 9.13 6.02 5.18
CA LYS A 87 8.06 6.96 4.82
C LYS A 87 8.21 7.42 3.37
N ASP A 88 7.09 7.87 2.79
CA ASP A 88 7.05 8.27 1.39
C ASP A 88 8.06 9.37 1.04
N GLU A 89 8.28 10.34 1.91
CA GLU A 89 9.23 11.44 1.71
C GLU A 89 10.70 11.00 1.66
N GLU A 90 11.05 9.87 2.26
CA GLU A 90 12.42 9.34 2.29
C GLU A 90 12.74 8.48 1.06
N PHE A 91 11.70 7.98 0.38
CA PHE A 91 11.82 6.98 -0.67
C PHE A 91 12.75 7.40 -1.80
N THR A 92 12.53 8.59 -2.38
CA THR A 92 13.34 9.09 -3.50
C THR A 92 14.82 9.28 -3.13
N GLY A 93 15.10 9.71 -1.88
CA GLY A 93 16.48 9.80 -1.39
C GLY A 93 17.17 8.45 -1.36
N LYS A 94 16.47 7.41 -0.88
CA LYS A 94 17.00 6.04 -0.80
C LYS A 94 17.09 5.32 -2.14
N LEU A 95 16.30 5.74 -3.14
CA LEU A 95 16.53 5.33 -4.51
C LEU A 95 17.85 5.90 -5.06
N LYS A 96 18.07 7.20 -4.89
CA LYS A 96 19.21 7.93 -5.45
C LYS A 96 20.55 7.53 -4.81
N ASP A 97 20.58 7.20 -3.51
CA ASP A 97 21.80 6.74 -2.83
C ASP A 97 22.12 5.26 -3.10
N GLY A 98 21.26 4.55 -3.86
CA GLY A 98 21.45 3.16 -4.23
C GLY A 98 21.20 2.15 -3.10
N THR A 99 20.58 2.57 -1.99
CA THR A 99 20.18 1.67 -0.91
C THR A 99 19.07 0.71 -1.38
N LEU A 100 18.08 1.22 -2.11
CA LEU A 100 16.91 0.44 -2.53
C LEU A 100 17.15 -0.30 -3.83
N VAL A 101 16.74 -1.56 -3.87
CA VAL A 101 16.60 -2.37 -5.09
C VAL A 101 15.14 -2.62 -5.46
N ALA A 102 14.24 -2.48 -4.49
CA ALA A 102 12.79 -2.48 -4.67
C ALA A 102 12.11 -1.69 -3.54
N GLY A 103 10.84 -1.38 -3.73
CA GLY A 103 10.00 -0.83 -2.67
C GLY A 103 8.53 -0.89 -3.01
N VAL A 104 7.71 -1.07 -1.99
CA VAL A 104 6.26 -0.96 -2.07
C VAL A 104 5.89 0.50 -1.89
N ASN A 105 5.27 1.08 -2.92
CA ASN A 105 4.84 2.48 -2.89
C ASN A 105 3.71 2.71 -3.92
N GLY A 106 3.11 3.88 -3.91
CA GLY A 106 2.11 4.26 -4.89
C GLY A 106 2.70 4.65 -6.25
N THR A 107 1.83 4.69 -7.27
CA THR A 107 2.22 5.07 -8.64
C THR A 107 2.81 6.48 -8.75
N TRP A 108 2.56 7.35 -7.77
CA TRP A 108 3.16 8.70 -7.73
C TRP A 108 4.70 8.69 -7.59
N ARG A 109 5.30 7.55 -7.18
CA ARG A 109 6.75 7.36 -7.13
C ARG A 109 7.31 6.64 -8.36
N ALA A 110 6.45 6.27 -9.32
CA ALA A 110 6.87 5.55 -10.51
C ALA A 110 7.86 6.35 -11.36
N ASN A 111 7.61 7.65 -11.51
CA ASN A 111 8.50 8.52 -12.29
C ASN A 111 9.85 8.70 -11.61
N ASP A 112 9.90 8.85 -10.28
CA ASP A 112 11.15 8.94 -9.52
C ASP A 112 11.99 7.65 -9.69
N ALA A 113 11.33 6.49 -9.61
CA ALA A 113 11.98 5.20 -9.80
C ALA A 113 12.46 5.00 -11.26
N ALA A 114 11.67 5.42 -12.24
CA ALA A 114 12.05 5.36 -13.65
C ALA A 114 13.23 6.31 -13.98
N GLU A 115 13.27 7.49 -13.38
CA GLU A 115 14.39 8.44 -13.52
C GLU A 115 15.70 7.84 -13.00
N VAL A 116 15.67 7.18 -11.82
CA VAL A 116 16.88 6.63 -11.19
C VAL A 116 17.33 5.33 -11.83
N TRP A 117 16.40 4.44 -12.19
CA TRP A 117 16.72 3.09 -12.67
C TRP A 117 16.70 2.96 -14.21
N GLY A 118 16.19 3.96 -14.92
CA GLY A 118 16.14 3.98 -16.39
C GLY A 118 15.50 2.71 -16.96
N ASP A 119 16.16 2.09 -17.92
CA ASP A 119 15.70 0.85 -18.59
C ASP A 119 15.58 -0.35 -17.63
N ASN A 120 16.21 -0.28 -16.44
CA ASN A 120 16.10 -1.29 -15.40
C ASN A 120 14.84 -1.13 -14.52
N TYR A 121 14.07 -0.05 -14.68
CA TYR A 121 12.82 0.12 -13.93
C TYR A 121 11.79 -0.93 -14.33
N ALA A 122 11.18 -1.57 -13.31
CA ALA A 122 10.02 -2.43 -13.46
C ALA A 122 9.06 -2.26 -12.29
N ALA A 123 7.80 -2.62 -12.51
CA ALA A 123 6.77 -2.71 -11.47
C ALA A 123 5.99 -4.02 -11.64
N CYS A 124 5.50 -4.55 -10.52
CA CYS A 124 4.64 -5.73 -10.46
C CYS A 124 3.60 -5.56 -9.35
N LYS A 125 2.59 -6.44 -9.32
CA LYS A 125 1.69 -6.53 -8.18
C LYS A 125 2.47 -6.84 -6.89
N LEU A 126 1.84 -6.67 -5.73
CA LEU A 126 2.43 -7.04 -4.45
C LEU A 126 2.82 -8.52 -4.44
N PRO A 127 3.96 -8.88 -3.85
CA PRO A 127 4.39 -10.27 -3.70
C PRO A 127 3.50 -11.04 -2.71
N THR A 128 3.75 -12.32 -2.59
CA THR A 128 3.32 -13.11 -1.44
C THR A 128 4.27 -12.91 -0.26
N TYR A 129 3.86 -13.29 0.93
CA TYR A 129 4.71 -13.44 2.12
C TYR A 129 4.43 -14.78 2.78
N THR A 130 5.39 -15.30 3.55
CA THR A 130 5.22 -16.58 4.24
C THR A 130 4.43 -16.39 5.53
N LEU A 131 3.33 -17.15 5.65
CA LEU A 131 2.51 -17.24 6.86
C LEU A 131 2.29 -18.72 7.19
N ASN A 132 2.75 -19.17 8.36
CA ASN A 132 2.62 -20.58 8.79
C ASN A 132 3.14 -21.61 7.76
N GLY A 133 4.21 -21.26 7.02
CA GLY A 133 4.82 -22.10 6.00
C GLY A 133 4.17 -22.03 4.62
N GLU A 134 3.09 -21.29 4.45
CA GLU A 134 2.40 -21.12 3.18
C GLU A 134 2.62 -19.71 2.60
N GLN A 135 2.59 -19.59 1.28
CA GLN A 135 2.70 -18.32 0.58
C GLN A 135 1.33 -17.62 0.48
N VAL A 136 1.18 -16.48 1.14
CA VAL A 136 -0.05 -15.71 1.19
C VAL A 136 0.09 -14.46 0.32
N GLN A 137 -0.81 -14.26 -0.65
CA GLN A 137 -0.82 -13.09 -1.51
C GLN A 137 -1.19 -11.84 -0.71
N MET A 138 -0.33 -10.82 -0.72
CA MET A 138 -0.65 -9.54 -0.10
C MET A 138 -1.81 -8.86 -0.85
N ALA A 139 -2.79 -8.42 -0.10
CA ALA A 139 -3.89 -7.60 -0.61
C ALA A 139 -3.52 -6.11 -0.63
N SER A 140 -4.44 -5.25 -1.01
CA SER A 140 -4.26 -3.81 -0.89
C SER A 140 -5.59 -3.10 -0.70
N PHE A 141 -5.54 -1.87 -0.20
CA PHE A 141 -6.63 -0.96 -0.45
C PHE A 141 -6.64 -0.53 -1.91
N SER A 142 -7.83 -0.28 -2.43
CA SER A 142 -8.05 0.50 -3.65
C SER A 142 -8.77 1.79 -3.29
N GLY A 143 -8.49 2.84 -4.04
CA GLY A 143 -9.14 4.12 -3.85
C GLY A 143 -9.11 4.94 -5.13
N PHE A 144 -10.01 5.91 -5.19
CA PHE A 144 -10.13 6.83 -6.31
C PHE A 144 -9.94 8.26 -5.81
N LYS A 145 -9.26 9.08 -6.59
CA LYS A 145 -9.28 10.53 -6.38
C LYS A 145 -10.55 11.07 -7.03
N LEU A 146 -11.42 11.64 -6.20
CA LEU A 146 -12.72 12.13 -6.63
C LEU A 146 -12.70 13.65 -6.68
N ILE A 147 -13.48 14.20 -7.61
CA ILE A 147 -13.86 15.60 -7.60
C ILE A 147 -15.34 15.70 -7.26
N GLY A 148 -15.67 16.49 -6.25
CA GLY A 148 -17.04 16.73 -5.82
C GLY A 148 -17.44 18.20 -6.02
N VAL A 149 -18.70 18.43 -6.31
CA VAL A 149 -19.28 19.76 -6.37
C VAL A 149 -20.07 20.02 -5.11
N ASN A 150 -19.73 21.10 -4.39
CA ASN A 150 -20.48 21.51 -3.21
C ASN A 150 -21.89 22.01 -3.65
N PRO A 151 -22.98 21.33 -3.21
CA PRO A 151 -24.34 21.72 -3.60
C PRO A 151 -24.77 23.09 -3.09
N HIS A 152 -24.08 23.62 -2.07
CA HIS A 152 -24.33 24.94 -1.51
C HIS A 152 -23.50 26.06 -2.17
N SER A 153 -22.75 25.76 -3.25
CA SER A 153 -22.03 26.76 -4.01
C SER A 153 -22.99 27.77 -4.66
N SER A 154 -22.64 29.03 -4.67
CA SER A 154 -23.39 30.05 -5.43
C SER A 154 -23.28 29.86 -6.96
N ASN A 155 -22.36 28.99 -7.43
CA ASN A 155 -22.06 28.76 -8.84
C ASN A 155 -22.00 27.26 -9.16
N VAL A 156 -23.01 26.47 -8.76
CA VAL A 156 -23.03 24.99 -8.95
C VAL A 156 -22.81 24.61 -10.41
N GLY A 157 -23.45 25.32 -11.37
CA GLY A 157 -23.29 25.04 -12.80
C GLY A 157 -21.85 25.19 -13.28
N ALA A 158 -21.15 26.26 -12.89
CA ALA A 158 -19.76 26.45 -13.24
C ALA A 158 -18.84 25.42 -12.55
N ALA A 159 -19.15 25.05 -11.31
CA ALA A 159 -18.41 24.00 -10.59
C ALA A 159 -18.57 22.61 -11.24
N MET A 160 -19.75 22.28 -11.76
CA MET A 160 -19.99 21.06 -12.53
C MET A 160 -19.17 21.05 -13.83
N LEU A 161 -19.17 22.16 -14.58
CA LEU A 161 -18.36 22.28 -15.80
C LEU A 161 -16.85 22.14 -15.50
N LEU A 162 -16.38 22.68 -14.37
CA LEU A 162 -14.98 22.50 -13.96
C LEU A 162 -14.70 21.03 -13.59
N ALA A 163 -15.61 20.37 -12.87
CA ALA A 163 -15.46 18.95 -12.53
C ALA A 163 -15.38 18.07 -13.79
N ASP A 164 -16.25 18.31 -14.76
CA ASP A 164 -16.22 17.62 -16.07
C ASP A 164 -14.93 17.92 -16.83
N TYR A 165 -14.51 19.18 -16.88
CA TYR A 165 -13.26 19.58 -17.55
C TYR A 165 -12.04 18.88 -16.97
N VAL A 166 -11.86 18.81 -15.64
CA VAL A 166 -10.68 18.19 -15.02
C VAL A 166 -10.68 16.66 -15.10
N THR A 167 -11.82 16.04 -15.42
CA THR A 167 -11.95 14.58 -15.58
C THR A 167 -12.17 14.15 -17.04
N ASN A 168 -12.07 15.07 -17.99
CA ASN A 168 -12.19 14.74 -19.41
C ASN A 168 -10.94 13.98 -19.93
N GLU A 169 -11.05 13.42 -21.12
CA GLU A 169 -10.02 12.61 -21.75
C GLU A 169 -8.65 13.34 -21.85
N GLU A 170 -8.67 14.60 -22.27
CA GLU A 170 -7.45 15.40 -22.48
C GLU A 170 -6.70 15.63 -21.15
N ASN A 171 -7.42 16.07 -20.11
CA ASN A 171 -6.79 16.38 -18.82
C ASN A 171 -6.39 15.12 -18.05
N GLU A 172 -7.12 14.03 -18.17
CA GLU A 172 -6.70 12.74 -17.58
C GLU A 172 -5.50 12.15 -18.29
N THR A 173 -5.44 12.25 -19.63
CA THR A 173 -4.25 11.86 -20.41
C THR A 173 -3.02 12.68 -20.01
N LEU A 174 -3.17 14.00 -19.88
CA LEU A 174 -2.09 14.88 -19.43
C LEU A 174 -1.61 14.53 -18.00
N ARG A 175 -2.53 14.26 -17.10
CA ARG A 175 -2.24 13.86 -15.72
C ARG A 175 -1.50 12.51 -15.67
N PHE A 176 -1.91 11.55 -16.50
CA PHE A 176 -1.19 10.28 -16.63
C PHE A 176 0.25 10.49 -17.10
N GLN A 177 0.46 11.30 -18.16
CA GLN A 177 1.78 11.60 -18.69
C GLN A 177 2.69 12.29 -17.68
N GLN A 178 2.15 13.23 -16.90
CA GLN A 178 2.94 14.04 -15.97
C GLN A 178 3.11 13.40 -14.58
N ARG A 179 2.13 12.59 -14.13
CA ARG A 179 2.04 12.12 -12.75
C ARG A 179 1.94 10.60 -12.61
N ALA A 180 1.90 9.86 -13.73
CA ALA A 180 1.67 8.42 -13.77
C ALA A 180 0.38 7.96 -13.04
N GLN A 181 -0.60 8.87 -12.88
CA GLN A 181 -1.91 8.55 -12.32
C GLN A 181 -2.76 7.86 -13.38
N GLY A 182 -3.24 6.64 -13.09
CA GLY A 182 -4.13 5.91 -14.00
C GLY A 182 -5.42 6.70 -14.28
N PRO A 183 -5.78 6.89 -15.57
CA PRO A 183 -7.01 7.58 -15.94
C PRO A 183 -8.26 6.78 -15.52
N SER A 184 -9.35 7.49 -15.20
CA SER A 184 -10.69 6.92 -15.07
C SER A 184 -11.52 7.03 -16.34
N ASN A 185 -11.20 8.00 -17.20
CA ASN A 185 -11.78 8.13 -18.53
C ASN A 185 -11.39 6.93 -19.40
N THR A 186 -12.38 6.25 -20.00
CA THR A 186 -12.16 4.99 -20.73
C THR A 186 -11.24 5.14 -21.94
N ASN A 187 -11.33 6.25 -22.67
CA ASN A 187 -10.47 6.51 -23.84
C ASN A 187 -9.03 6.79 -23.41
N ALA A 188 -8.86 7.64 -22.40
CA ALA A 188 -7.55 7.94 -21.82
C ALA A 188 -6.89 6.68 -21.23
N LEU A 189 -7.66 5.82 -20.55
CA LEU A 189 -7.20 4.55 -19.99
C LEU A 189 -6.75 3.58 -21.09
N ALA A 190 -7.54 3.48 -22.19
CA ALA A 190 -7.20 2.60 -23.29
C ALA A 190 -5.89 2.98 -24.00
N ALA A 191 -5.54 4.28 -23.98
CA ALA A 191 -4.29 4.80 -24.54
C ALA A 191 -3.12 4.79 -23.53
N ALA A 192 -3.39 4.60 -22.24
CA ALA A 192 -2.38 4.66 -21.19
C ALA A 192 -1.60 3.34 -21.10
N SER A 193 -0.28 3.42 -21.04
CA SER A 193 0.59 2.27 -20.84
C SER A 193 1.81 2.66 -20.01
N SER A 194 2.03 1.95 -18.90
CA SER A 194 3.27 2.04 -18.12
C SER A 194 3.42 0.77 -17.25
N PRO A 195 4.66 0.42 -16.84
CA PRO A 195 4.86 -0.69 -15.90
C PRO A 195 4.05 -0.54 -14.61
N ALA A 196 3.97 0.68 -14.08
CA ALA A 196 3.21 0.96 -12.85
C ALA A 196 1.70 0.74 -13.04
N LEU A 197 1.12 1.19 -14.16
CA LEU A 197 -0.30 0.97 -14.44
C LEU A 197 -0.61 -0.52 -14.61
N THR A 198 0.22 -1.26 -15.33
CA THR A 198 0.10 -2.72 -15.48
C THR A 198 0.12 -3.43 -14.12
N ALA A 199 1.03 -3.01 -13.23
CA ALA A 199 1.13 -3.55 -11.88
C ALA A 199 -0.13 -3.27 -11.04
N VAL A 200 -0.69 -2.05 -11.12
CA VAL A 200 -1.94 -1.68 -10.42
C VAL A 200 -3.12 -2.49 -10.94
N VAL A 201 -3.22 -2.69 -12.25
CA VAL A 201 -4.28 -3.53 -12.86
C VAL A 201 -4.16 -4.98 -12.35
N ALA A 202 -2.96 -5.55 -12.32
CA ALA A 202 -2.73 -6.89 -11.78
C ALA A 202 -3.03 -6.99 -10.27
N GLN A 203 -2.76 -5.92 -9.50
CA GLN A 203 -3.06 -5.86 -8.07
C GLN A 203 -4.56 -5.70 -7.79
N SER A 204 -5.34 -5.17 -8.73
CA SER A 204 -6.77 -4.91 -8.52
C SER A 204 -7.59 -6.17 -8.21
N GLU A 205 -7.11 -7.36 -8.61
CA GLU A 205 -7.72 -8.64 -8.26
C GLU A 205 -7.65 -8.95 -6.76
N TYR A 206 -6.71 -8.32 -6.06
CA TYR A 206 -6.45 -8.50 -4.62
C TYR A 206 -6.71 -7.20 -3.84
N ALA A 207 -7.44 -6.26 -4.43
CA ALA A 207 -7.68 -4.96 -3.82
C ALA A 207 -9.12 -4.82 -3.33
N ASN A 208 -9.27 -4.22 -2.14
CA ASN A 208 -10.56 -3.91 -1.57
C ASN A 208 -10.75 -2.39 -1.48
N LEU A 209 -11.94 -1.91 -1.78
CA LEU A 209 -12.24 -0.49 -1.65
C LEU A 209 -12.01 -0.04 -0.20
N GLN A 210 -11.18 1.00 -0.03
CA GLN A 210 -10.91 1.56 1.29
C GLN A 210 -12.21 2.15 1.89
N ARG A 211 -12.69 1.49 2.95
CA ARG A 211 -13.84 1.89 3.75
C ARG A 211 -13.55 1.58 5.20
N VAL A 212 -13.05 2.56 5.95
CA VAL A 212 -12.72 2.43 7.36
C VAL A 212 -13.09 3.71 8.11
N GLY A 213 -13.44 3.58 9.38
CA GLY A 213 -13.68 4.72 10.26
C GLY A 213 -12.37 5.42 10.67
N GLY A 214 -12.51 6.60 11.27
CA GLY A 214 -11.36 7.45 11.63
C GLY A 214 -10.37 6.83 12.61
N ASN A 215 -10.83 5.95 13.50
CA ASN A 215 -9.98 5.31 14.53
C ASN A 215 -9.01 4.26 13.97
N TYR A 216 -9.24 3.78 12.74
CA TYR A 216 -8.36 2.81 12.11
C TYR A 216 -6.92 3.31 11.98
N TRP A 217 -6.73 4.51 11.47
CA TRP A 217 -5.41 5.00 11.05
C TRP A 217 -4.41 5.09 12.20
N ALA A 218 -4.80 5.70 13.31
CA ALA A 218 -3.93 5.87 14.46
C ALA A 218 -3.60 4.52 15.13
N SER A 219 -4.58 3.61 15.23
CA SER A 219 -4.39 2.29 15.82
C SER A 219 -3.51 1.40 14.96
N ALA A 220 -3.71 1.42 13.64
CA ALA A 220 -2.87 0.70 12.68
C ALA A 220 -1.43 1.26 12.64
N GLU A 221 -1.27 2.58 12.72
CA GLU A 221 0.05 3.22 12.82
C GLU A 221 0.78 2.78 14.09
N THR A 222 0.10 2.76 15.22
CA THR A 222 0.68 2.30 16.51
C THR A 222 1.17 0.86 16.41
N LEU A 223 0.35 -0.06 15.90
CA LEU A 223 0.72 -1.45 15.70
C LEU A 223 1.91 -1.57 14.72
N GLY A 224 1.81 -0.90 13.57
CA GLY A 224 2.88 -0.91 12.58
C GLY A 224 4.20 -0.38 13.12
N GLN A 225 4.17 0.68 13.95
CA GLN A 225 5.36 1.22 14.60
C GLN A 225 6.00 0.23 15.59
N ILE A 226 5.18 -0.55 16.34
CA ILE A 226 5.69 -1.62 17.20
C ILE A 226 6.37 -2.70 16.36
N CYS A 227 5.78 -3.11 15.23
CA CYS A 227 6.37 -4.09 14.33
C CYS A 227 7.70 -3.59 13.74
N VAL A 228 7.74 -2.35 13.25
CA VAL A 228 8.95 -1.71 12.69
C VAL A 228 10.10 -1.67 13.71
N ASN A 229 9.80 -1.42 14.97
CA ASN A 229 10.78 -1.44 16.07
C ASN A 229 11.11 -2.86 16.56
N GLY A 230 10.58 -3.91 15.91
CA GLY A 230 10.84 -5.30 16.22
C GLY A 230 10.23 -5.77 17.54
N ASN A 231 9.13 -5.15 17.98
CA ASN A 231 8.45 -5.47 19.24
C ASN A 231 9.41 -5.39 20.44
N PRO A 232 9.91 -4.20 20.78
CA PRO A 232 11.00 -4.03 21.76
C PRO A 232 10.64 -4.50 23.17
N ASP A 233 9.34 -4.44 23.52
CA ASP A 233 8.85 -4.87 24.83
C ASP A 233 8.60 -6.39 24.91
N GLY A 234 8.75 -7.13 23.81
CA GLY A 234 8.52 -8.57 23.74
C GLY A 234 7.08 -8.97 24.07
N LYS A 235 6.11 -8.11 23.75
CA LYS A 235 4.68 -8.43 23.97
C LYS A 235 4.26 -9.59 23.08
N ASP A 236 3.34 -10.41 23.60
CA ASP A 236 2.71 -11.45 22.83
C ASP A 236 1.97 -10.88 21.60
N PRO A 237 2.16 -11.42 20.38
CA PRO A 237 1.51 -10.93 19.16
C PRO A 237 -0.02 -10.91 19.24
N GLN A 238 -0.63 -11.87 19.97
CA GLN A 238 -2.08 -11.86 20.19
C GLN A 238 -2.50 -10.62 21.01
N THR A 239 -1.75 -10.28 22.05
CA THR A 239 -2.01 -9.07 22.84
C THR A 239 -1.86 -7.81 22.00
N LEU A 240 -0.82 -7.74 21.14
CA LEU A 240 -0.62 -6.58 20.25
C LEU A 240 -1.79 -6.36 19.29
N ILE A 241 -2.29 -7.44 18.69
CA ILE A 241 -3.39 -7.32 17.74
C ILE A 241 -4.73 -7.08 18.44
N GLU A 242 -4.96 -7.61 19.64
CA GLU A 242 -6.14 -7.31 20.46
C GLU A 242 -6.18 -5.83 20.84
N ASP A 243 -5.06 -5.26 21.31
CA ASP A 243 -4.94 -3.83 21.63
C ASP A 243 -5.24 -2.96 20.37
N ALA A 244 -4.72 -3.36 19.21
CA ALA A 244 -4.96 -2.65 17.96
C ALA A 244 -6.43 -2.72 17.53
N VAL A 245 -7.05 -3.90 17.57
CA VAL A 245 -8.47 -4.09 17.20
C VAL A 245 -9.39 -3.33 18.16
N ALA A 246 -9.08 -3.33 19.44
CA ALA A 246 -9.83 -2.52 20.43
C ALA A 246 -9.81 -1.03 20.09
N GLY A 247 -8.66 -0.50 19.65
CA GLY A 247 -8.54 0.88 19.18
C GLY A 247 -9.26 1.12 17.84
N ILE A 248 -9.13 0.21 16.88
CA ILE A 248 -9.76 0.29 15.55
C ILE A 248 -11.30 0.31 15.65
N THR A 249 -11.85 -0.53 16.53
CA THR A 249 -13.30 -0.72 16.68
C THR A 249 -13.91 0.17 17.78
N ALA A 250 -13.09 0.99 18.44
CA ALA A 250 -13.61 1.95 19.41
C ALA A 250 -14.65 2.87 18.76
N PRO A 251 -15.78 3.16 19.45
CA PRO A 251 -16.80 4.05 18.90
C PRO A 251 -16.21 5.42 18.55
N VAL A 252 -16.55 5.92 17.36
CA VAL A 252 -16.18 7.29 16.97
C VAL A 252 -17.05 8.25 17.78
N THR A 253 -16.43 9.02 18.66
CA THR A 253 -17.10 10.10 19.39
C THR A 253 -17.23 11.31 18.48
N GLN A 254 -18.46 11.77 18.27
CA GLN A 254 -18.77 12.98 17.51
C GLN A 254 -18.37 14.24 18.27
#